data_67ba114d410fc627f34547d8ad8d6bed
#
_entry.id   67ba114d410fc627f34547d8ad8d6bed
#
_cell.length_a   1.000
_cell.length_b   1.000
_cell.length_c   1.000
_cell.angle_alpha   90.00
_cell.angle_beta   90.00
_cell.angle_gamma   90.00
#
_symmetry.space_group_name_H-M   'P 1'
#
loop_
_entity.id
_entity.type
_entity.pdbx_description
1 polymer ?
#
loop_
_entity_poly.entity_id
_entity_poly.type
_entity_poly.pdbx_seq_one_letter_code
_entity_poly.pdbx_strand_id
1 'polypeptide(L)'
;MKWVFVSHPYKDDPKGNKKRVDTICRELAERDDILPISPLHLFSFMENDDKREEILQVCSRLIDICDEVWIYGDSEGCKNERDYALSRWKKVLNKCGDQNGEAK
;
A
#
# COMPACT_ATOMS: atom_id res chain seq x y z
N MET A 1 -2.92 16.31 9.28
CA MET A 1 -2.84 15.51 8.05
C MET A 1 -2.68 14.03 8.40
N LYS A 2 -3.45 13.18 7.75
CA LYS A 2 -3.43 11.75 8.01
C LYS A 2 -2.45 11.05 7.07
N TRP A 3 -1.55 10.25 7.60
CA TRP A 3 -0.62 9.47 6.80
C TRP A 3 -1.23 8.10 6.54
N VAL A 4 -1.38 7.75 5.27
CA VAL A 4 -2.05 6.51 4.86
C VAL A 4 -1.06 5.63 4.11
N PHE A 5 -0.84 4.42 4.64
CA PHE A 5 -0.02 3.43 3.97
C PHE A 5 -0.86 2.76 2.88
N VAL A 6 -0.39 2.82 1.65
CA VAL A 6 -1.11 2.26 0.50
C VAL A 6 -0.56 0.87 0.22
N SER A 7 -1.36 -0.15 0.53
CA SER A 7 -0.99 -1.55 0.35
C SER A 7 -1.61 -2.07 -0.95
N HIS A 8 -0.77 -2.50 -1.89
CA HIS A 8 -1.23 -2.86 -3.23
C HIS A 8 -0.38 -4.02 -3.76
N PRO A 9 -0.98 -4.95 -4.52
CA PRO A 9 -0.21 -6.03 -5.14
C PRO A 9 0.85 -5.48 -6.10
N TYR A 10 1.89 -6.25 -6.33
CA TYR A 10 2.94 -5.85 -7.25
C TYR A 10 3.37 -6.97 -8.19
N LYS A 11 3.69 -8.15 -7.65
CA LYS A 11 4.42 -9.18 -8.41
C LYS A 11 3.69 -9.76 -9.60
N ASP A 12 2.37 -9.89 -9.51
CA ASP A 12 1.61 -10.55 -10.56
C ASP A 12 1.55 -9.72 -11.85
N ASP A 13 1.71 -8.41 -11.72
CA ASP A 13 1.68 -7.51 -12.88
C ASP A 13 2.42 -6.22 -12.51
N PRO A 14 3.77 -6.26 -12.45
CA PRO A 14 4.51 -5.12 -11.93
C PRO A 14 4.21 -3.80 -12.61
N LYS A 15 4.18 -3.78 -13.93
CA LYS A 15 3.96 -2.53 -14.65
C LYS A 15 2.53 -2.02 -14.46
N GLY A 16 1.55 -2.90 -14.57
CA GLY A 16 0.16 -2.51 -14.39
C GLY A 16 -0.12 -2.09 -12.97
N ASN A 17 0.43 -2.82 -12.00
CA ASN A 17 0.23 -2.48 -10.61
C ASN A 17 0.87 -1.14 -10.27
N LYS A 18 2.06 -0.87 -10.81
CA LYS A 18 2.71 0.43 -10.57
C LYS A 18 1.84 1.56 -11.09
N LYS A 19 1.26 1.40 -12.26
CA LYS A 19 0.37 2.42 -12.81
C LYS A 19 -0.86 2.62 -11.93
N ARG A 20 -1.45 1.53 -11.45
CA ARG A 20 -2.63 1.63 -10.60
C ARG A 20 -2.32 2.33 -9.29
N VAL A 21 -1.18 2.00 -8.68
CA VAL A 21 -0.79 2.65 -7.43
C VAL A 21 -0.49 4.13 -7.67
N ASP A 22 0.15 4.44 -8.80
CA ASP A 22 0.43 5.83 -9.12
C ASP A 22 -0.87 6.64 -9.20
N THR A 23 -1.88 6.09 -9.87
CA THR A 23 -3.18 6.74 -9.97
C THR A 23 -3.82 6.92 -8.60
N ILE A 24 -3.81 5.85 -7.79
CA ILE A 24 -4.38 5.91 -6.45
C ILE A 24 -3.69 6.99 -5.62
N CYS A 25 -2.38 6.99 -5.63
CA CYS A 25 -1.64 7.96 -4.81
C CYS A 25 -1.84 9.39 -5.28
N ARG A 26 -1.93 9.60 -6.59
CA ARG A 26 -2.20 10.94 -7.11
C ARG A 26 -3.56 11.44 -6.66
N GLU A 27 -4.57 10.57 -6.71
CA GLU A 27 -5.91 10.94 -6.27
C GLU A 27 -5.94 11.24 -4.77
N LEU A 28 -5.27 10.41 -3.98
CA LEU A 28 -5.22 10.65 -2.55
C LEU A 28 -4.47 11.92 -2.21
N ALA A 29 -3.41 12.21 -2.95
CA ALA A 29 -2.60 13.39 -2.70
C ALA A 29 -3.35 14.68 -3.01
N GLU A 30 -4.41 14.60 -3.83
CA GLU A 30 -5.24 15.79 -4.10
C GLU A 30 -6.11 16.17 -2.91
N ARG A 31 -6.29 15.26 -1.97
CA ARG A 31 -7.06 15.57 -0.76
C ARG A 31 -6.18 16.31 0.22
N ASP A 32 -6.75 17.34 0.86
CA ASP A 32 -5.99 18.16 1.78
C ASP A 32 -5.67 17.43 3.08
N ASP A 33 -6.38 16.36 3.39
CA ASP A 33 -6.29 15.69 4.69
C ASP A 33 -5.47 14.41 4.66
N ILE A 34 -4.92 14.01 3.50
CA ILE A 34 -4.22 12.72 3.39
C ILE A 34 -2.86 12.91 2.74
N LEU A 35 -1.86 12.23 3.31
CA LEU A 35 -0.56 12.05 2.67
C LEU A 35 -0.37 10.54 2.41
N PRO A 36 -0.42 10.11 1.16
CA PRO A 36 -0.24 8.69 0.85
C PRO A 36 1.23 8.28 0.96
N ILE A 37 1.46 7.12 1.54
CA ILE A 37 2.80 6.53 1.65
C ILE A 37 2.78 5.24 0.85
N SER A 38 3.57 5.18 -0.21
CA SER A 38 3.58 4.03 -1.11
C SER A 38 4.94 3.34 -1.12
N PRO A 39 5.06 2.19 -0.46
CA PRO A 39 6.33 1.46 -0.49
C PRO A 39 6.70 1.00 -1.90
N LEU A 40 5.70 0.75 -2.74
CA LEU A 40 5.97 0.34 -4.11
C LEU A 40 6.76 1.41 -4.85
N HIS A 41 6.43 2.68 -4.66
CA HIS A 41 7.17 3.76 -5.30
C HIS A 41 8.57 3.91 -4.72
N LEU A 42 8.73 3.65 -3.43
CA LEU A 42 10.05 3.76 -2.80
C LEU A 42 11.05 2.78 -3.38
N PHE A 43 10.58 1.59 -3.73
CA PHE A 43 11.48 0.51 -4.13
C PHE A 43 11.31 0.07 -5.58
N SER A 44 10.56 0.83 -6.38
CA SER A 44 10.26 0.41 -7.75
C SER A 44 11.48 0.39 -8.65
N PHE A 45 12.57 1.04 -8.25
CA PHE A 45 13.81 0.99 -9.03
C PHE A 45 14.53 -0.35 -8.91
N MET A 46 14.14 -1.18 -7.95
CA MET A 46 14.74 -2.50 -7.77
C MET A 46 14.02 -3.52 -8.64
N GLU A 47 14.80 -4.25 -9.43
CA GLU A 47 14.20 -5.18 -10.39
C GLU A 47 14.26 -6.63 -9.94
N ASN A 48 14.89 -6.90 -8.80
CA ASN A 48 14.99 -8.26 -8.29
C ASN A 48 14.63 -8.30 -6.82
N ASP A 49 14.60 -9.52 -6.26
CA ASP A 49 14.17 -9.74 -4.88
C ASP A 49 15.33 -9.82 -3.89
N ASP A 50 16.53 -9.35 -4.27
CA ASP A 50 17.70 -9.50 -3.41
C ASP A 50 17.53 -8.88 -2.03
N LYS A 51 16.74 -7.80 -1.95
CA LYS A 51 16.52 -7.09 -0.70
C LYS A 51 15.13 -7.28 -0.15
N ARG A 52 14.48 -8.39 -0.52
CA ARG A 52 13.07 -8.58 -0.16
C ARG A 52 12.82 -8.50 1.34
N GLU A 53 13.68 -9.15 2.14
CA GLU A 53 13.47 -9.13 3.58
C GLU A 53 13.67 -7.73 4.15
N GLU A 54 14.66 -7.02 3.66
CA GLU A 54 14.87 -5.65 4.09
C GLU A 54 13.71 -4.75 3.72
N ILE A 55 13.17 -4.94 2.52
CA ILE A 55 12.00 -4.17 2.09
C ILE A 55 10.82 -4.44 3.00
N LEU A 56 10.61 -5.71 3.37
CA LEU A 56 9.51 -6.05 4.27
C LEU A 56 9.68 -5.39 5.63
N GLN A 57 10.92 -5.32 6.13
CA GLN A 57 11.18 -4.64 7.39
C GLN A 57 10.89 -3.14 7.28
N VAL A 58 11.27 -2.52 6.17
CA VAL A 58 10.98 -1.10 5.97
C VAL A 58 9.46 -0.89 5.89
N CYS A 59 8.75 -1.77 5.22
CA CYS A 59 7.29 -1.64 5.14
C CYS A 59 6.65 -1.68 6.52
N SER A 60 7.13 -2.55 7.39
CA SER A 60 6.62 -2.61 8.76
C SER A 60 6.86 -1.28 9.49
N ARG A 61 8.04 -0.71 9.32
CA ARG A 61 8.34 0.57 9.95
C ARG A 61 7.49 1.69 9.39
N LEU A 62 7.22 1.66 8.08
CA LEU A 62 6.35 2.65 7.47
C LEU A 62 4.94 2.53 8.03
N ILE A 63 4.45 1.32 8.21
CA ILE A 63 3.14 1.12 8.83
C ILE A 63 3.13 1.69 10.24
N ASP A 64 4.21 1.50 11.00
CA ASP A 64 4.28 2.00 12.35
C ASP A 64 4.11 3.52 12.42
N ILE A 65 4.61 4.25 11.44
CA ILE A 65 4.52 5.71 11.44
C ILE A 65 3.27 6.24 10.75
N CYS A 66 2.51 5.37 10.08
CA CYS A 66 1.28 5.79 9.41
C CYS A 66 0.11 5.76 10.37
N ASP A 67 -0.90 6.56 10.09
CA ASP A 67 -2.13 6.57 10.88
C ASP A 67 -3.07 5.45 10.50
N GLU A 68 -3.11 5.13 9.21
CA GLU A 68 -4.02 4.10 8.70
C GLU A 68 -3.33 3.31 7.60
N VAL A 69 -3.84 2.10 7.35
CA VAL A 69 -3.40 1.26 6.25
C VAL A 69 -4.61 0.98 5.36
N TRP A 70 -4.51 1.34 4.09
CA TRP A 70 -5.57 1.12 3.12
C TRP A 70 -5.14 0.01 2.16
N ILE A 71 -5.95 -1.04 2.08
CA ILE A 71 -5.63 -2.26 1.34
C ILE A 71 -6.34 -2.26 0.00
N TYR A 72 -5.58 -2.36 -1.08
CA TYR A 72 -6.11 -2.31 -2.44
C TYR A 72 -5.99 -3.63 -3.19
N GLY A 73 -5.71 -4.71 -2.49
CA GLY A 73 -5.62 -6.03 -3.11
C GLY A 73 -5.54 -7.11 -2.07
N ASP A 74 -5.45 -8.36 -2.53
CA ASP A 74 -5.42 -9.50 -1.62
C ASP A 74 -4.20 -10.39 -1.84
N SER A 75 -3.12 -9.82 -2.35
CA SER A 75 -1.88 -10.57 -2.50
C SER A 75 -1.31 -10.95 -1.13
N GLU A 76 -0.34 -11.87 -1.16
CA GLU A 76 0.32 -12.28 0.08
C GLU A 76 0.88 -11.08 0.83
N GLY A 77 1.52 -10.15 0.09
CA GLY A 77 2.06 -8.95 0.71
C GLY A 77 0.99 -8.09 1.35
N CYS A 78 -0.14 -7.93 0.67
CA CYS A 78 -1.24 -7.14 1.23
C CYS A 78 -1.78 -7.78 2.51
N LYS A 79 -1.90 -9.10 2.52
CA LYS A 79 -2.39 -9.80 3.71
C LYS A 79 -1.41 -9.67 4.87
N ASN A 80 -0.12 -9.78 4.59
CA ASN A 80 0.90 -9.62 5.62
C ASN A 80 0.89 -8.21 6.20
N GLU A 81 0.76 -7.20 5.35
CA GLU A 81 0.71 -5.82 5.80
C GLU A 81 -0.54 -5.54 6.61
N ARG A 82 -1.67 -6.10 6.18
CA ARG A 82 -2.90 -5.97 6.95
C ARG A 82 -2.75 -6.58 8.34
N ASP A 83 -2.22 -7.81 8.40
CA ASP A 83 -2.09 -8.50 9.67
C ASP A 83 -1.12 -7.77 10.59
N TYR A 84 -0.03 -7.27 10.05
CA TYR A 84 0.91 -6.48 10.85
C TYR A 84 0.24 -5.23 11.39
N ALA A 85 -0.48 -4.51 10.53
CA ALA A 85 -1.15 -3.28 10.96
C ALA A 85 -2.15 -3.54 12.06
N LEU A 86 -2.92 -4.62 11.94
CA LEU A 86 -3.89 -4.98 12.98
C LEU A 86 -3.18 -5.32 14.29
N SER A 87 -2.04 -5.98 14.21
CA SER A 87 -1.27 -6.31 15.43
C SER A 87 -0.72 -5.05 16.11
N ARG A 88 -0.62 -3.95 15.37
CA ARG A 88 -0.14 -2.67 15.89
C ARG A 88 -1.28 -1.70 16.18
N TRP A 89 -2.51 -2.20 16.20
CA TRP A 89 -3.69 -1.40 16.52
C TRP A 89 -3.95 -0.27 15.53
N LYS A 90 -3.47 -0.43 14.30
CA LYS A 90 -3.73 0.57 13.26
C LYS A 90 -5.11 0.36 12.67
N LYS A 91 -5.71 1.43 12.20
CA LYS A 91 -6.98 1.33 11.46
C LYS A 91 -6.70 0.83 10.06
N VAL A 92 -7.41 -0.21 9.65
CA VAL A 92 -7.24 -0.83 8.34
C VAL A 92 -8.54 -0.69 7.56
N LEU A 93 -8.45 -0.12 6.36
CA LEU A 93 -9.58 0.00 5.47
C LEU A 93 -9.34 -0.86 4.23
N ASN A 94 -10.32 -1.69 3.89
CA ASN A 94 -10.24 -2.53 2.71
C ASN A 94 -10.87 -1.79 1.54
N LYS A 95 -10.02 -1.38 0.59
CA LYS A 95 -10.44 -0.60 -0.57
C LYS A 95 -10.64 -1.46 -1.81
N CYS A 96 -10.44 -2.76 -1.72
CA CYS A 96 -10.60 -3.64 -2.88
C CYS A 96 -12.01 -3.54 -3.46
N GLY A 97 -13.01 -3.55 -2.59
CA GLY A 97 -14.38 -3.44 -3.04
C GLY A 97 -14.68 -2.12 -3.69
N ASP A 98 -14.04 -1.06 -3.18
CA ASP A 98 -14.24 0.27 -3.74
C ASP A 98 -13.74 0.36 -5.17
N GLN A 99 -12.59 -0.27 -5.44
CA GLN A 99 -12.05 -0.25 -6.80
C GLN A 99 -12.95 -0.98 -7.77
N ASN A 100 -13.56 -2.04 -7.31
CA ASN A 100 -14.49 -2.80 -8.12
C ASN A 100 -15.89 -2.24 -8.03
N GLY A 101 -16.16 -1.54 -6.96
CA GLY A 101 -17.51 -1.12 -6.66
C GLY A 101 -18.02 -0.07 -7.58
N GLU A 102 -17.14 0.69 -8.15
CA GLU A 102 -17.62 1.66 -9.12
C GLU A 102 -18.27 0.93 -10.26
N ALA A 103 -17.94 -0.32 -10.41
CA ALA A 103 -18.58 -1.14 -11.42
C ALA A 103 -20.00 -1.43 -11.05
N LYS A 104 -20.38 -1.10 -9.88
CA LYS A 104 -21.75 -1.41 -9.58
C LYS A 104 -22.57 -0.32 -9.38
#